data_b52b1c4be4b08b7bdab5519590b3e421
#
_entry.id   b52b1c4be4b08b7bdab5519590b3e421
#
_cell.length_a   1.000
_cell.length_b   1.000
_cell.length_c   1.000
_cell.angle_alpha   90.00
_cell.angle_beta   90.00
_cell.angle_gamma   90.00
#
_symmetry.space_group_name_H-M   'P 1'
#
loop_
_entity.id
_entity.type
_entity.pdbx_description
1 polymer ?
#
loop_
_entity_poly.entity_id
_entity_poly.type
_entity_poly.pdbx_seq_one_letter_code
_entity_poly.pdbx_strand_id
1 'polypeptide(L)'
;MSLKNISKKNKLFLRQFFYLIDESYVMQPNITVTEKNNIHVSDSELKNIIDSSVSYQKFFPSKIFNFIKEKKCNLKKIHFKINNRTINIHLYSYEKNITNDDLKFIISWFNIVDKMAPKKCSVKIDFYLFLINERKKLPSIKNHILESQNVNSAFTYGCREHNKIVIYRYEEWKKVLIHETMHMFNFDFNHENFFNLKKTLQKTFQINSEYLAFETYCESIASIWYSSYEAYKLTKNITY
;
A
#
# COMPACT_ATOMS: atom_id res chain seq x y z
N MET A 1 -8.05 10.47 -25.15
CA MET A 1 -6.97 9.73 -25.86
C MET A 1 -7.62 8.54 -26.54
N SER A 2 -7.59 8.45 -27.86
CA SER A 2 -8.26 7.37 -28.59
C SER A 2 -7.49 6.05 -28.42
N LEU A 3 -8.18 4.98 -27.99
CA LEU A 3 -7.65 3.60 -27.90
C LEU A 3 -7.15 3.03 -29.25
N LYS A 4 -7.33 3.76 -30.35
CA LYS A 4 -6.95 3.32 -31.72
C LYS A 4 -5.44 3.06 -31.89
N ASN A 5 -4.58 3.63 -31.04
CA ASN A 5 -3.11 3.56 -31.18
C ASN A 5 -2.42 2.59 -30.21
N ILE A 6 -3.19 1.77 -29.48
CA ILE A 6 -2.58 0.78 -28.56
C ILE A 6 -2.24 -0.49 -29.34
N SER A 7 -0.99 -0.97 -29.21
CA SER A 7 -0.55 -2.20 -29.85
C SER A 7 -1.40 -3.40 -29.43
N LYS A 8 -1.53 -4.42 -30.30
CA LYS A 8 -2.25 -5.67 -30.00
C LYS A 8 -1.73 -6.33 -28.69
N LYS A 9 -0.41 -6.30 -28.46
CA LYS A 9 0.24 -6.82 -27.26
C LYS A 9 -0.20 -6.06 -26.00
N ASN A 10 -0.25 -4.74 -26.06
CA ASN A 10 -0.66 -3.92 -24.92
C ASN A 10 -2.16 -4.07 -24.62
N LYS A 11 -3.00 -4.23 -25.67
CA LYS A 11 -4.43 -4.54 -25.46
C LYS A 11 -4.63 -5.87 -24.75
N LEU A 12 -3.87 -6.90 -25.12
CA LEU A 12 -3.93 -8.20 -24.45
C LEU A 12 -3.49 -8.10 -22.98
N PHE A 13 -2.40 -7.36 -22.73
CA PHE A 13 -1.92 -7.13 -21.37
C PHE A 13 -2.97 -6.41 -20.49
N LEU A 14 -3.57 -5.33 -20.98
CA LEU A 14 -4.63 -4.62 -20.26
C LEU A 14 -5.84 -5.53 -19.98
N ARG A 15 -6.24 -6.37 -20.94
CA ARG A 15 -7.34 -7.34 -20.73
C ARG A 15 -7.04 -8.31 -19.58
N GLN A 16 -5.81 -8.79 -19.47
CA GLN A 16 -5.40 -9.68 -18.37
C GLN A 16 -5.52 -8.96 -17.01
N PHE A 17 -5.12 -7.70 -16.93
CA PHE A 17 -5.30 -6.89 -15.71
C PHE A 17 -6.77 -6.75 -15.32
N PHE A 18 -7.61 -6.34 -16.26
CA PHE A 18 -9.05 -6.20 -16.01
C PHE A 18 -9.71 -7.53 -15.61
N TYR A 19 -9.32 -8.60 -16.26
CA TYR A 19 -9.80 -9.95 -15.89
C TYR A 19 -9.42 -10.32 -14.45
N LEU A 20 -8.17 -10.08 -14.04
CA LEU A 20 -7.73 -10.34 -12.66
C LEU A 20 -8.49 -9.50 -11.64
N ILE A 21 -8.73 -8.22 -11.96
CA ILE A 21 -9.51 -7.34 -11.10
C ILE A 21 -10.95 -7.85 -10.99
N ASP A 22 -11.60 -8.13 -12.12
CA ASP A 22 -12.99 -8.59 -12.17
C ASP A 22 -13.19 -9.90 -11.39
N GLU A 23 -12.36 -10.90 -11.64
CA GLU A 23 -12.37 -12.18 -10.92
C GLU A 23 -12.17 -11.98 -9.40
N SER A 24 -11.28 -11.08 -9.01
CA SER A 24 -10.97 -10.82 -7.61
C SER A 24 -12.10 -10.09 -6.86
N TYR A 25 -12.90 -9.27 -7.55
CA TYR A 25 -14.07 -8.59 -6.97
C TYR A 25 -15.24 -9.52 -6.66
N VAL A 26 -15.35 -10.65 -7.35
CA VAL A 26 -16.39 -11.65 -7.12
C VAL A 26 -16.10 -12.47 -5.85
N MET A 27 -14.84 -12.64 -5.49
CA MET A 27 -14.42 -13.39 -4.31
C MET A 27 -14.69 -12.60 -3.03
N GLN A 28 -15.69 -13.05 -2.26
CA GLN A 28 -16.02 -12.46 -0.97
C GLN A 28 -15.75 -13.46 0.15
N PRO A 29 -14.70 -13.25 0.98
CA PRO A 29 -14.47 -14.09 2.15
C PRO A 29 -15.50 -13.80 3.25
N ASN A 30 -15.64 -14.75 4.18
CA ASN A 30 -16.37 -14.50 5.42
C ASN A 30 -15.63 -13.45 6.24
N ILE A 31 -16.31 -12.37 6.59
CA ILE A 31 -15.75 -11.21 7.29
C ILE A 31 -16.32 -11.15 8.70
N THR A 32 -15.44 -11.06 9.69
CA THR A 32 -15.82 -10.73 11.07
C THR A 32 -15.44 -9.29 11.37
N VAL A 33 -16.37 -8.53 11.93
CA VAL A 33 -16.19 -7.11 12.25
C VAL A 33 -16.45 -6.87 13.73
N THR A 34 -15.55 -6.11 14.38
CA THR A 34 -15.75 -5.57 15.72
C THR A 34 -15.42 -4.08 15.73
N GLU A 35 -16.17 -3.29 16.50
CA GLU A 35 -16.01 -1.84 16.54
C GLU A 35 -15.89 -1.34 17.98
N LYS A 36 -15.05 -0.33 18.18
CA LYS A 36 -14.93 0.44 19.42
C LYS A 36 -14.92 1.92 19.06
N ASN A 37 -15.78 2.68 19.73
CA ASN A 37 -15.91 4.10 19.43
C ASN A 37 -15.19 4.95 20.49
N ASN A 38 -14.72 6.11 20.06
CA ASN A 38 -14.20 7.17 20.92
C ASN A 38 -13.07 6.71 21.85
N ILE A 39 -12.14 5.91 21.32
CA ILE A 39 -10.99 5.40 22.08
C ILE A 39 -9.75 6.28 21.92
N HIS A 40 -8.86 6.23 22.89
CA HIS A 40 -7.47 6.67 22.75
C HIS A 40 -6.58 5.48 22.45
N VAL A 41 -5.67 5.64 21.50
CA VAL A 41 -4.60 4.66 21.25
C VAL A 41 -3.56 4.85 22.34
N SER A 42 -3.30 3.81 23.14
CA SER A 42 -2.30 3.90 24.20
C SER A 42 -0.87 3.97 23.65
N ASP A 43 0.04 4.57 24.41
CA ASP A 43 1.46 4.64 24.06
C ASP A 43 2.06 3.27 23.82
N SER A 44 1.69 2.28 24.63
CA SER A 44 2.16 0.89 24.47
C SER A 44 1.64 0.25 23.18
N GLU A 45 0.36 0.45 22.86
CA GLU A 45 -0.22 -0.04 21.61
C GLU A 45 0.45 0.62 20.41
N LEU A 46 0.61 1.94 20.41
CA LEU A 46 1.24 2.67 19.32
C LEU A 46 2.72 2.27 19.12
N LYS A 47 3.46 2.11 20.21
CA LYS A 47 4.85 1.60 20.15
C LYS A 47 4.93 0.19 19.57
N ASN A 48 3.98 -0.69 19.89
CA ASN A 48 3.91 -2.04 19.32
C ASN A 48 3.57 -2.03 17.83
N ILE A 49 2.69 -1.11 17.40
CA ILE A 49 2.34 -0.94 15.98
C ILE A 49 3.55 -0.44 15.19
N ILE A 50 4.23 0.59 15.69
CA ILE A 50 5.34 1.26 14.98
C ILE A 50 6.64 0.46 15.06
N ASP A 51 6.75 -0.47 16.01
CA ASP A 51 7.96 -1.17 16.39
C ASP A 51 9.05 -0.19 16.87
N SER A 52 9.32 -0.20 18.17
CA SER A 52 10.18 0.80 18.83
C SER A 52 11.68 0.69 18.49
N SER A 53 12.05 -0.12 17.48
CA SER A 53 13.42 -0.11 16.96
C SER A 53 13.74 1.24 16.34
N VAL A 54 14.87 1.81 16.69
CA VAL A 54 15.34 3.17 16.29
C VAL A 54 15.28 3.40 14.78
N SER A 55 15.37 2.35 13.96
CA SER A 55 15.31 2.42 12.50
C SER A 55 13.92 2.80 11.97
N TYR A 56 12.83 2.43 12.64
CA TYR A 56 11.47 2.67 12.16
C TYR A 56 10.89 4.02 12.59
N GLN A 57 11.43 4.65 13.64
CA GLN A 57 11.08 6.02 14.00
C GLN A 57 11.37 7.02 12.87
N LYS A 58 12.36 6.70 12.01
CA LYS A 58 12.67 7.52 10.81
C LYS A 58 11.55 7.48 9.77
N PHE A 59 10.75 6.42 9.72
CA PHE A 59 9.69 6.24 8.73
C PHE A 59 8.33 6.75 9.22
N PHE A 60 8.19 7.03 10.51
CA PHE A 60 6.94 7.48 11.10
C PHE A 60 7.08 8.91 11.64
N PRO A 61 6.48 9.92 10.96
CA PRO A 61 6.64 11.31 11.34
C PRO A 61 6.14 11.60 12.76
N SER A 62 6.94 12.32 13.56
CA SER A 62 6.60 12.69 14.94
C SER A 62 5.27 13.45 15.06
N LYS A 63 4.94 14.27 14.06
CA LYS A 63 3.67 14.98 13.99
C LYS A 63 2.49 14.02 13.92
N ILE A 64 2.58 12.95 13.13
CA ILE A 64 1.56 11.90 13.02
C ILE A 64 1.45 11.14 14.35
N PHE A 65 2.59 10.79 14.95
CA PHE A 65 2.65 10.11 16.24
C PHE A 65 1.90 10.90 17.33
N ASN A 66 2.22 12.18 17.46
CA ASN A 66 1.58 13.06 18.43
C ASN A 66 0.07 13.21 18.17
N PHE A 67 -0.34 13.37 16.90
CA PHE A 67 -1.75 13.43 16.52
C PHE A 67 -2.51 12.18 16.99
N ILE A 68 -1.97 10.98 16.78
CA ILE A 68 -2.60 9.71 17.18
C ILE A 68 -2.76 9.64 18.71
N LYS A 69 -1.77 10.10 19.48
CA LYS A 69 -1.82 10.11 20.93
C LYS A 69 -2.84 11.08 21.51
N GLU A 70 -2.96 12.25 20.91
CA GLU A 70 -3.81 13.34 21.43
C GLU A 70 -5.27 13.18 21.04
N LYS A 71 -5.55 12.57 19.89
CA LYS A 71 -6.90 12.49 19.33
C LYS A 71 -7.57 11.16 19.61
N LYS A 72 -8.86 11.22 19.95
CA LYS A 72 -9.72 10.04 19.99
C LYS A 72 -10.10 9.60 18.57
N CYS A 73 -10.28 8.31 18.39
CA CYS A 73 -10.69 7.71 17.13
C CYS A 73 -11.72 6.61 17.32
N ASN A 74 -12.32 6.18 16.23
CA ASN A 74 -13.11 4.95 16.18
C ASN A 74 -12.22 3.84 15.63
N LEU A 75 -12.15 2.72 16.34
CA LEU A 75 -11.41 1.53 15.91
C LEU A 75 -12.38 0.48 15.39
N LYS A 76 -12.23 0.16 14.12
CA LYS A 76 -12.91 -0.97 13.48
C LYS A 76 -11.89 -2.05 13.17
N LYS A 77 -12.08 -3.24 13.72
CA LYS A 77 -11.26 -4.42 13.41
C LYS A 77 -12.03 -5.31 12.45
N ILE A 78 -11.39 -5.66 11.35
CA ILE A 78 -11.97 -6.49 10.30
C ILE A 78 -11.04 -7.69 10.12
N HIS A 79 -11.60 -8.88 10.22
CA HIS A 79 -10.85 -10.13 10.08
C HIS A 79 -11.45 -10.97 8.96
N PHE A 80 -10.59 -11.48 8.10
CA PHE A 80 -10.96 -12.43 7.05
C PHE A 80 -9.78 -13.32 6.64
N LYS A 81 -10.09 -14.38 5.90
CA LYS A 81 -9.09 -15.29 5.33
C LYS A 81 -9.18 -15.32 3.82
N ILE A 82 -8.03 -15.38 3.18
CA ILE A 82 -7.88 -15.64 1.75
C ILE A 82 -6.94 -16.83 1.64
N ASN A 83 -7.47 -17.98 1.23
CA ASN A 83 -6.72 -19.24 1.23
C ASN A 83 -5.99 -19.50 2.56
N ASN A 84 -4.65 -19.53 2.54
CA ASN A 84 -3.82 -19.76 3.73
C ASN A 84 -3.51 -18.49 4.51
N ARG A 85 -3.93 -17.30 4.02
CA ARG A 85 -3.57 -16.02 4.65
C ARG A 85 -4.67 -15.53 5.56
N THR A 86 -4.27 -15.12 6.74
CA THR A 86 -5.15 -14.45 7.70
C THR A 86 -4.86 -12.95 7.67
N ILE A 87 -5.86 -12.14 7.38
CA ILE A 87 -5.75 -10.68 7.31
C ILE A 87 -6.56 -10.05 8.43
N ASN A 88 -5.89 -9.27 9.27
CA ASN A 88 -6.49 -8.48 10.33
C ASN A 88 -6.33 -7.00 9.98
N ILE A 89 -7.40 -6.30 9.68
CA ILE A 89 -7.38 -4.87 9.45
C ILE A 89 -7.73 -4.16 10.75
N HIS A 90 -6.89 -3.23 11.17
CA HIS A 90 -7.11 -2.31 12.28
C HIS A 90 -7.30 -0.91 11.72
N LEU A 91 -8.55 -0.50 11.55
CA LEU A 91 -8.91 0.79 10.98
C LEU A 91 -9.14 1.81 12.10
N TYR A 92 -8.28 2.81 12.15
CA TYR A 92 -8.37 3.94 13.08
C TYR A 92 -8.91 5.16 12.34
N SER A 93 -10.18 5.48 12.57
CA SER A 93 -10.89 6.58 11.88
C SER A 93 -10.99 7.79 12.81
N TYR A 94 -10.50 8.92 12.34
CA TYR A 94 -10.60 10.22 13.01
C TYR A 94 -11.70 11.08 12.37
N GLU A 95 -11.41 11.66 11.22
CA GLU A 95 -12.37 12.47 10.43
C GLU A 95 -12.83 11.74 9.17
N LYS A 96 -12.08 10.76 8.73
CA LYS A 96 -12.31 9.97 7.52
C LYS A 96 -12.59 8.52 7.87
N ASN A 97 -13.37 7.87 7.03
CA ASN A 97 -13.66 6.45 7.15
C ASN A 97 -13.53 5.78 5.77
N ILE A 98 -13.43 4.47 5.75
CA ILE A 98 -13.49 3.70 4.51
C ILE A 98 -14.94 3.35 4.19
N THR A 99 -15.23 3.26 2.90
CA THR A 99 -16.51 2.80 2.37
C THR A 99 -16.51 1.28 2.19
N ASN A 100 -17.68 0.71 1.90
CA ASN A 100 -17.77 -0.71 1.51
C ASN A 100 -16.98 -0.99 0.22
N ASP A 101 -16.90 -0.03 -0.71
CA ASP A 101 -16.10 -0.19 -1.93
C ASP A 101 -14.61 -0.16 -1.64
N ASP A 102 -14.18 0.59 -0.62
CA ASP A 102 -12.79 0.55 -0.16
C ASP A 102 -12.43 -0.81 0.45
N LEU A 103 -13.34 -1.41 1.22
CA LEU A 103 -13.14 -2.75 1.77
C LEU A 103 -13.11 -3.80 0.65
N LYS A 104 -14.00 -3.69 -0.35
CA LYS A 104 -13.95 -4.56 -1.54
C LYS A 104 -12.63 -4.41 -2.29
N PHE A 105 -12.12 -3.19 -2.43
CA PHE A 105 -10.79 -2.96 -3.02
C PHE A 105 -9.68 -3.67 -2.24
N ILE A 106 -9.66 -3.57 -0.90
CA ILE A 106 -8.67 -4.26 -0.07
C ILE A 106 -8.73 -5.77 -0.29
N ILE A 107 -9.92 -6.35 -0.21
CA ILE A 107 -10.13 -7.81 -0.39
C ILE A 107 -9.71 -8.24 -1.78
N SER A 108 -10.13 -7.52 -2.82
CA SER A 108 -9.78 -7.80 -4.21
C SER A 108 -8.26 -7.75 -4.40
N TRP A 109 -7.60 -6.73 -3.86
CA TRP A 109 -6.14 -6.62 -3.97
C TRP A 109 -5.42 -7.79 -3.29
N PHE A 110 -5.80 -8.16 -2.07
CA PHE A 110 -5.21 -9.31 -1.40
C PHE A 110 -5.50 -10.64 -2.13
N ASN A 111 -6.66 -10.80 -2.78
CA ASN A 111 -6.94 -11.94 -3.65
C ASN A 111 -5.99 -12.02 -4.86
N ILE A 112 -5.70 -10.88 -5.51
CA ILE A 112 -4.75 -10.83 -6.62
C ILE A 112 -3.35 -11.19 -6.15
N VAL A 113 -2.91 -10.56 -5.05
CA VAL A 113 -1.57 -10.78 -4.50
C VAL A 113 -1.36 -12.22 -4.05
N ASP A 114 -2.36 -12.82 -3.40
CA ASP A 114 -2.27 -14.22 -2.91
C ASP A 114 -2.01 -15.23 -4.03
N LYS A 115 -2.55 -14.99 -5.23
CA LYS A 115 -2.30 -15.85 -6.42
C LYS A 115 -0.84 -15.85 -6.86
N MET A 116 -0.12 -14.76 -6.62
CA MET A 116 1.25 -14.55 -7.10
C MET A 116 2.30 -14.69 -5.99
N ALA A 117 1.90 -14.44 -4.74
CA ALA A 117 2.80 -14.35 -3.61
C ALA A 117 3.38 -15.70 -3.17
N PRO A 118 4.66 -15.74 -2.76
CA PRO A 118 5.24 -16.93 -2.15
C PRO A 118 4.40 -17.39 -0.95
N LYS A 119 4.07 -18.68 -0.88
CA LYS A 119 3.16 -19.23 0.16
C LYS A 119 3.64 -18.99 1.59
N LYS A 120 4.95 -18.90 1.81
CA LYS A 120 5.57 -18.66 3.12
C LYS A 120 5.61 -17.20 3.56
N CYS A 121 5.45 -16.25 2.61
CA CYS A 121 5.48 -14.83 2.92
C CYS A 121 4.11 -14.36 3.41
N SER A 122 4.11 -13.68 4.56
CA SER A 122 2.93 -12.96 5.07
C SER A 122 1.68 -13.83 5.18
N VAL A 123 1.84 -15.00 5.83
CA VAL A 123 0.73 -15.92 6.13
C VAL A 123 -0.27 -15.29 7.10
N LYS A 124 0.23 -14.48 8.03
CA LYS A 124 -0.55 -13.64 8.91
C LYS A 124 -0.18 -12.17 8.69
N ILE A 125 -1.18 -11.34 8.43
CA ILE A 125 -1.00 -9.91 8.11
C ILE A 125 -1.81 -9.10 9.10
N ASP A 126 -1.16 -8.19 9.82
CA ASP A 126 -1.79 -7.14 10.59
C ASP A 126 -1.68 -5.82 9.81
N PHE A 127 -2.79 -5.33 9.28
CA PHE A 127 -2.87 -4.11 8.49
C PHE A 127 -3.46 -2.98 9.34
N TYR A 128 -2.61 -2.01 9.72
CA TYR A 128 -2.98 -0.82 10.47
C TYR A 128 -3.19 0.34 9.50
N LEU A 129 -4.40 0.86 9.47
CA LEU A 129 -4.78 1.98 8.62
C LEU A 129 -5.26 3.15 9.49
N PHE A 130 -4.42 4.17 9.62
CA PHE A 130 -4.75 5.42 10.28
C PHE A 130 -5.21 6.43 9.23
N LEU A 131 -6.49 6.78 9.21
CA LEU A 131 -7.05 7.70 8.21
C LEU A 131 -6.84 9.16 8.63
N ILE A 132 -5.58 9.58 8.72
CA ILE A 132 -5.21 10.93 9.13
C ILE A 132 -5.14 11.84 7.91
N ASN A 133 -5.87 12.96 7.95
CA ASN A 133 -5.92 13.95 6.87
C ASN A 133 -4.71 14.91 6.91
N GLU A 134 -3.52 14.35 7.02
CA GLU A 134 -2.26 15.11 6.97
C GLU A 134 -1.56 14.87 5.62
N ARG A 135 -1.64 15.86 4.73
CA ARG A 135 -1.05 15.76 3.39
C ARG A 135 0.46 15.86 3.41
N LYS A 136 1.09 15.23 2.43
CA LYS A 136 2.52 15.43 2.13
C LYS A 136 2.78 16.90 1.79
N LYS A 137 3.86 17.45 2.32
CA LYS A 137 4.27 18.82 2.04
C LYS A 137 5.71 18.83 1.57
N LEU A 138 5.94 19.46 0.46
CA LEU A 138 7.31 19.76 0.02
C LEU A 138 7.98 20.73 1.01
N PRO A 139 9.30 20.66 1.18
CA PRO A 139 10.03 21.64 1.95
C PRO A 139 9.75 23.05 1.43
N SER A 140 9.59 24.00 2.35
CA SER A 140 9.37 25.41 2.00
C SER A 140 10.63 26.10 1.42
N ILE A 141 11.79 25.54 1.72
CA ILE A 141 13.09 26.06 1.27
C ILE A 141 13.46 25.37 -0.04
N LYS A 142 13.73 26.15 -1.08
CA LYS A 142 14.21 25.65 -2.38
C LYS A 142 15.55 24.94 -2.18
N ASN A 143 15.72 23.77 -2.78
CA ASN A 143 16.90 22.90 -2.65
C ASN A 143 17.07 22.19 -1.29
N HIS A 144 16.06 22.19 -0.44
CA HIS A 144 16.08 21.34 0.76
C HIS A 144 15.92 19.87 0.38
N ILE A 145 16.65 18.99 1.06
CA ILE A 145 16.57 17.54 0.83
C ILE A 145 15.20 17.05 1.31
N LEU A 146 14.56 16.19 0.51
CA LEU A 146 13.32 15.53 0.91
C LEU A 146 13.60 14.54 2.04
N GLU A 147 12.88 14.70 3.14
CA GLU A 147 12.96 13.81 4.30
C GLU A 147 11.72 12.89 4.37
N SER A 148 11.78 11.90 5.24
CA SER A 148 10.67 10.95 5.45
C SER A 148 9.33 11.62 5.72
N GLN A 149 9.30 12.72 6.44
CA GLN A 149 8.09 13.51 6.71
C GLN A 149 7.44 14.09 5.44
N ASN A 150 8.23 14.31 4.38
CA ASN A 150 7.77 14.86 3.11
C ASN A 150 7.22 13.80 2.17
N VAL A 151 7.74 12.57 2.24
CA VAL A 151 7.48 11.54 1.22
C VAL A 151 6.80 10.30 1.76
N ASN A 152 7.06 9.89 3.01
CA ASN A 152 6.53 8.64 3.56
C ASN A 152 5.06 8.76 3.93
N SER A 153 4.31 7.70 3.66
CA SER A 153 2.89 7.53 4.04
C SER A 153 2.64 6.22 4.76
N ALA A 154 3.60 5.31 4.73
CA ALA A 154 3.48 3.96 5.26
C ALA A 154 4.84 3.32 5.51
N PHE A 155 4.81 2.13 6.06
CA PHE A 155 5.93 1.20 6.07
C PHE A 155 5.44 -0.24 6.22
N THR A 156 6.27 -1.18 5.76
CA THR A 156 6.12 -2.61 5.95
C THR A 156 7.48 -3.28 6.12
N TYR A 157 7.49 -4.58 6.26
CA TYR A 157 8.72 -5.39 6.28
C TYR A 157 8.74 -6.30 5.05
N GLY A 158 9.93 -6.67 4.61
CA GLY A 158 10.10 -7.70 3.60
C GLY A 158 9.47 -9.03 4.02
N CYS A 159 9.54 -10.03 3.16
CA CYS A 159 8.94 -11.35 3.38
C CYS A 159 9.25 -11.96 4.75
N ARG A 160 8.22 -12.18 5.54
CA ARG A 160 8.23 -12.93 6.81
C ARG A 160 6.86 -13.60 7.00
N GLU A 161 6.76 -14.62 7.84
CA GLU A 161 5.53 -15.38 8.05
C GLU A 161 4.42 -14.51 8.65
N HIS A 162 4.71 -13.82 9.75
CA HIS A 162 3.83 -12.83 10.35
C HIS A 162 4.33 -11.43 10.01
N ASN A 163 3.54 -10.68 9.30
CA ASN A 163 3.92 -9.37 8.78
C ASN A 163 2.91 -8.29 9.15
N LYS A 164 3.32 -7.03 9.04
CA LYS A 164 2.44 -5.89 9.24
C LYS A 164 2.64 -4.82 8.16
N ILE A 165 1.55 -4.12 7.85
CA ILE A 165 1.53 -2.90 7.05
C ILE A 165 0.98 -1.80 7.93
N VAL A 166 1.65 -0.66 7.96
CA VAL A 166 1.17 0.52 8.68
C VAL A 166 1.06 1.68 7.69
N ILE A 167 -0.17 2.11 7.41
CA ILE A 167 -0.47 3.27 6.57
C ILE A 167 -1.07 4.35 7.48
N TYR A 168 -0.51 5.55 7.46
CA TYR A 168 -0.88 6.60 8.40
C TYR A 168 -1.40 7.89 7.76
N ARG A 169 -1.48 7.95 6.42
CA ARG A 169 -2.09 9.08 5.70
C ARG A 169 -3.32 8.64 4.93
N TYR A 170 -4.38 9.43 4.96
CA TYR A 170 -5.55 9.23 4.13
C TYR A 170 -5.24 9.45 2.64
N GLU A 171 -4.35 10.38 2.34
CA GLU A 171 -3.91 10.68 1.00
C GLU A 171 -3.25 9.44 0.36
N GLU A 172 -3.74 9.04 -0.82
CA GLU A 172 -3.19 7.95 -1.64
C GLU A 172 -3.13 6.55 -0.98
N TRP A 173 -3.80 6.32 0.15
CA TRP A 173 -3.64 5.10 0.93
C TRP A 173 -3.85 3.81 0.12
N LYS A 174 -4.71 3.82 -0.91
CA LYS A 174 -4.96 2.66 -1.78
C LYS A 174 -3.74 2.32 -2.64
N LYS A 175 -3.15 3.33 -3.28
CA LYS A 175 -1.91 3.17 -4.04
C LYS A 175 -0.77 2.76 -3.13
N VAL A 176 -0.71 3.35 -1.94
CA VAL A 176 0.29 3.02 -0.91
C VAL A 176 0.13 1.58 -0.42
N LEU A 177 -1.08 1.06 -0.24
CA LEU A 177 -1.31 -0.35 0.09
C LEU A 177 -0.71 -1.29 -0.98
N ILE A 178 -0.93 -0.97 -2.26
CA ILE A 178 -0.33 -1.73 -3.36
C ILE A 178 1.20 -1.68 -3.27
N HIS A 179 1.78 -0.51 -3.08
CA HIS A 179 3.23 -0.30 -2.97
C HIS A 179 3.83 -1.12 -1.82
N GLU A 180 3.29 -0.99 -0.61
CA GLU A 180 3.79 -1.71 0.56
C GLU A 180 3.68 -3.24 0.41
N THR A 181 2.63 -3.73 -0.25
CA THR A 181 2.51 -5.16 -0.51
C THR A 181 3.54 -5.69 -1.49
N MET A 182 4.08 -4.87 -2.41
CA MET A 182 5.19 -5.28 -3.27
C MET A 182 6.42 -5.64 -2.44
N HIS A 183 6.77 -4.82 -1.45
CA HIS A 183 7.85 -5.12 -0.50
C HIS A 183 7.51 -6.31 0.38
N MET A 184 6.31 -6.32 0.96
CA MET A 184 5.87 -7.34 1.91
C MET A 184 5.90 -8.76 1.33
N PHE A 185 5.61 -8.91 0.04
CA PHE A 185 5.62 -10.19 -0.66
C PHE A 185 6.88 -10.46 -1.48
N ASN A 186 7.88 -9.58 -1.37
CA ASN A 186 9.15 -9.70 -2.08
C ASN A 186 8.98 -9.75 -3.61
N PHE A 187 8.07 -8.88 -4.12
CA PHE A 187 7.87 -8.67 -5.56
C PHE A 187 8.81 -7.62 -6.14
N ASP A 188 9.56 -6.93 -5.29
CA ASP A 188 10.65 -6.07 -5.67
C ASP A 188 11.87 -6.85 -6.16
N PHE A 189 12.80 -6.18 -6.81
CA PHE A 189 13.93 -6.83 -7.45
C PHE A 189 14.88 -7.51 -6.46
N ASN A 190 15.39 -8.69 -6.82
CA ASN A 190 16.58 -9.26 -6.20
C ASN A 190 17.81 -8.41 -6.51
N HIS A 191 18.73 -8.31 -5.55
CA HIS A 191 19.94 -7.50 -5.63
C HIS A 191 20.82 -7.76 -6.89
N GLU A 192 20.82 -8.98 -7.42
CA GLU A 192 21.62 -9.35 -8.60
C GLU A 192 21.19 -8.67 -9.90
N ASN A 193 19.89 -8.49 -10.10
CA ASN A 193 19.35 -7.81 -11.30
C ASN A 193 19.49 -6.28 -11.21
N PHE A 194 19.79 -5.78 -10.05
CA PHE A 194 19.80 -4.35 -9.75
C PHE A 194 21.02 -3.63 -10.33
N PHE A 195 22.18 -4.27 -10.36
CA PHE A 195 23.43 -3.65 -10.83
C PHE A 195 23.33 -3.17 -12.28
N ASN A 196 22.82 -4.01 -13.18
CA ASN A 196 22.66 -3.67 -14.59
C ASN A 196 21.61 -2.59 -14.80
N LEU A 197 20.50 -2.63 -14.07
CA LEU A 197 19.48 -1.59 -14.10
C LEU A 197 20.05 -0.26 -13.58
N LYS A 198 20.76 -0.27 -12.47
CA LYS A 198 21.41 0.92 -11.90
C LYS A 198 22.34 1.58 -12.93
N LYS A 199 23.21 0.80 -13.57
CA LYS A 199 24.13 1.29 -14.59
C LYS A 199 23.39 1.90 -15.80
N THR A 200 22.31 1.25 -16.24
CA THR A 200 21.48 1.75 -17.35
C THR A 200 20.80 3.06 -17.00
N LEU A 201 20.19 3.15 -15.79
CA LEU A 201 19.51 4.36 -15.34
C LEU A 201 20.49 5.51 -15.14
N GLN A 202 21.68 5.28 -14.56
CA GLN A 202 22.72 6.30 -14.41
C GLN A 202 23.15 6.86 -15.76
N LYS A 203 23.34 5.99 -16.76
CA LYS A 203 23.71 6.40 -18.11
C LYS A 203 22.60 7.20 -18.80
N THR A 204 21.34 6.79 -18.60
CA THR A 204 20.18 7.41 -19.27
C THR A 204 19.82 8.76 -18.68
N PHE A 205 19.85 8.88 -17.36
CA PHE A 205 19.37 10.07 -16.64
C PHE A 205 20.48 10.94 -16.02
N GLN A 206 21.75 10.58 -16.24
CA GLN A 206 22.92 11.29 -15.67
C GLN A 206 22.83 11.53 -14.17
N ILE A 207 22.34 10.50 -13.43
CA ILE A 207 22.14 10.59 -11.98
C ILE A 207 23.50 10.51 -11.28
N ASN A 208 23.82 11.53 -10.48
CA ASN A 208 25.07 11.61 -9.71
C ASN A 208 24.90 11.25 -8.22
N SER A 209 23.69 10.92 -7.79
CA SER A 209 23.38 10.51 -6.41
C SER A 209 23.07 9.02 -6.33
N GLU A 210 23.09 8.49 -5.11
CA GLU A 210 22.51 7.17 -4.86
C GLU A 210 21.00 7.21 -5.02
N TYR A 211 20.42 6.12 -5.53
CA TYR A 211 18.98 5.96 -5.71
C TYR A 211 18.59 4.49 -5.55
N LEU A 212 17.32 4.29 -5.19
CA LEU A 212 16.73 2.99 -4.93
C LEU A 212 15.78 2.64 -6.09
N ALA A 213 16.28 1.94 -7.13
CA ALA A 213 15.47 1.62 -8.30
C ALA A 213 14.31 0.64 -7.99
N PHE A 214 14.42 -0.16 -6.92
CA PHE A 214 13.32 -1.01 -6.47
C PHE A 214 12.13 -0.18 -5.97
N GLU A 215 12.36 0.97 -5.29
CA GLU A 215 11.29 1.90 -4.91
C GLU A 215 10.60 2.49 -6.15
N THR A 216 11.38 2.90 -7.16
CA THR A 216 10.83 3.39 -8.42
C THR A 216 9.99 2.31 -9.14
N TYR A 217 10.43 1.08 -9.08
CA TYR A 217 9.67 -0.06 -9.62
C TYR A 217 8.36 -0.26 -8.86
N CYS A 218 8.41 -0.38 -7.53
CA CYS A 218 7.22 -0.57 -6.70
C CYS A 218 6.21 0.56 -6.89
N GLU A 219 6.67 1.81 -6.92
CA GLU A 219 5.82 2.99 -7.16
C GLU A 219 5.18 2.97 -8.55
N SER A 220 5.93 2.57 -9.59
CA SER A 220 5.42 2.45 -10.96
C SER A 220 4.35 1.37 -11.06
N ILE A 221 4.60 0.19 -10.51
CA ILE A 221 3.63 -0.92 -10.48
C ILE A 221 2.39 -0.55 -9.67
N ALA A 222 2.57 0.08 -8.50
CA ALA A 222 1.46 0.55 -7.68
C ALA A 222 0.58 1.56 -8.44
N SER A 223 1.20 2.47 -9.18
CA SER A 223 0.48 3.46 -10.00
C SER A 223 -0.30 2.80 -11.14
N ILE A 224 0.27 1.80 -11.81
CA ILE A 224 -0.41 1.05 -12.87
C ILE A 224 -1.61 0.28 -12.32
N TRP A 225 -1.44 -0.47 -11.23
CA TRP A 225 -2.53 -1.22 -10.62
C TRP A 225 -3.64 -0.31 -10.11
N TYR A 226 -3.28 0.75 -9.38
CA TYR A 226 -4.25 1.70 -8.85
C TYR A 226 -5.06 2.37 -9.97
N SER A 227 -4.39 2.84 -11.04
CA SER A 227 -5.06 3.41 -12.21
C SER A 227 -5.97 2.41 -12.91
N SER A 228 -5.56 1.13 -12.97
CA SER A 228 -6.38 0.05 -13.54
C SER A 228 -7.63 -0.21 -12.71
N TYR A 229 -7.54 -0.17 -11.38
CA TYR A 229 -8.72 -0.27 -10.49
C TYR A 229 -9.69 0.90 -10.67
N GLU A 230 -9.18 2.12 -10.74
CA GLU A 230 -10.03 3.30 -10.96
C GLU A 230 -10.70 3.25 -12.35
N ALA A 231 -9.95 2.86 -13.39
CA ALA A 231 -10.51 2.66 -14.73
C ALA A 231 -11.58 1.55 -14.74
N TYR A 232 -11.33 0.42 -14.07
CA TYR A 232 -12.30 -0.67 -13.95
C TYR A 232 -13.61 -0.20 -13.33
N LYS A 233 -13.57 0.59 -12.24
CA LYS A 233 -14.77 1.14 -11.60
C LYS A 233 -15.58 2.03 -12.53
N LEU A 234 -14.89 2.85 -13.34
CA LEU A 234 -15.54 3.75 -14.29
C LEU A 234 -16.15 2.99 -15.47
N THR A 235 -15.60 1.83 -15.82
CA THR A 235 -15.90 1.12 -17.07
C THR A 235 -16.63 -0.21 -16.88
N LYS A 236 -17.16 -0.49 -15.69
CA LYS A 236 -17.89 -1.75 -15.35
C LYS A 236 -18.96 -2.16 -16.40
N ASN A 237 -19.39 -1.27 -17.27
CA ASN A 237 -20.38 -1.49 -18.31
C ASN A 237 -19.81 -1.47 -19.73
N ILE A 238 -18.47 -1.42 -19.89
CA ILE A 238 -17.88 -1.50 -21.23
C ILE A 238 -17.75 -2.97 -21.60
N THR A 239 -18.68 -3.44 -22.38
CA THR A 239 -18.56 -4.69 -23.16
C THR A 239 -17.35 -4.55 -24.09
N TYR A 240 -16.39 -5.45 -23.94
CA TYR A 240 -15.17 -5.52 -24.75
C TYR A 240 -15.44 -6.18 -26.11
#